data_34df3e11b77719d4e1fafbdbc4b82ee4
#
_entry.id   34df3e11b77719d4e1fafbdbc4b82ee4
#
_cell.length_a   1.000
_cell.length_b   1.000
_cell.length_c   1.000
_cell.angle_alpha   90.00
_cell.angle_beta   90.00
_cell.angle_gamma   90.00
#
_symmetry.space_group_name_H-M   'P 1'
#
loop_
_entity.id
_entity.type
_entity.pdbx_description
1 polymer ?
#
loop_
_entity_poly.entity_id
_entity_poly.type
_entity_poly.pdbx_seq_one_letter_code
_entity_poly.pdbx_strand_id
1 'polypeptide(L)'
;MSETRTPEIPPRLKRTLELVYHVEGVVAARVWQWTENKGADERVAVGIRATATTVPSDVLRRVEIAVEAIRQPGEAWDFGLLEE
;
A
#
# COMPACT_ATOMS: atom_id res chain seq x y z
N MET A 1 33.15 -5.60 -5.58
CA MET A 1 32.42 -4.76 -6.14
C MET A 1 31.13 -4.67 -5.57
N SER A 2 30.75 -3.61 -5.25
CA SER A 2 29.54 -3.52 -4.71
C SER A 2 28.62 -3.13 -5.69
N GLU A 3 27.51 -3.68 -5.68
CA GLU A 3 26.56 -3.30 -6.46
C GLU A 3 25.73 -2.40 -5.86
N THR A 4 25.49 -1.32 -6.39
CA THR A 4 24.54 -0.46 -5.92
C THR A 4 23.39 -0.78 -6.62
N ARG A 5 22.66 -1.65 -6.25
CA ARG A 5 21.51 -1.95 -6.91
C ARG A 5 20.36 -1.32 -6.27
N THR A 6 19.47 -0.75 -6.99
CA THR A 6 18.22 -0.26 -6.50
C THR A 6 17.41 -1.46 -6.10
N PRO A 7 16.86 -1.48 -4.91
CA PRO A 7 16.05 -2.61 -4.51
C PRO A 7 14.86 -2.73 -5.43
N GLU A 8 14.63 -3.92 -5.92
CA GLU A 8 13.51 -4.13 -6.74
C GLU A 8 12.27 -4.17 -5.95
N ILE A 9 11.22 -3.56 -6.40
CA ILE A 9 9.94 -3.62 -5.76
C ILE A 9 9.31 -4.93 -6.17
N PRO A 10 8.93 -5.77 -5.22
CA PRO A 10 8.28 -7.03 -5.56
C PRO A 10 7.06 -6.80 -6.45
N PRO A 11 6.80 -7.68 -7.39
CA PRO A 11 5.68 -7.49 -8.31
C PRO A 11 4.34 -7.28 -7.61
N ARG A 12 4.15 -7.92 -6.49
CA ARG A 12 2.91 -7.76 -5.76
C ARG A 12 2.77 -6.36 -5.19
N LEU A 13 3.84 -5.78 -4.66
CA LEU A 13 3.79 -4.41 -4.18
C LEU A 13 3.59 -3.43 -5.31
N LYS A 14 4.19 -3.72 -6.45
CA LYS A 14 4.02 -2.87 -7.61
C LYS A 14 2.57 -2.89 -8.05
N ARG A 15 1.95 -4.07 -8.06
CA ARG A 15 0.54 -4.19 -8.44
C ARG A 15 -0.34 -3.45 -7.44
N THR A 16 0.00 -3.53 -6.15
CA THR A 16 -0.74 -2.82 -5.12
C THR A 16 -0.69 -1.32 -5.39
N LEU A 17 0.49 -0.80 -5.68
CA LEU A 17 0.62 0.63 -5.97
C LEU A 17 -0.21 1.02 -7.18
N GLU A 18 -0.20 0.19 -8.22
CA GLU A 18 -0.99 0.49 -9.40
C GLU A 18 -2.47 0.58 -9.08
N LEU A 19 -2.97 -0.36 -8.29
CA LEU A 19 -4.37 -0.34 -7.92
C LEU A 19 -4.70 0.88 -7.08
N VAL A 20 -3.82 1.24 -6.16
CA VAL A 20 -4.05 2.38 -5.29
C VAL A 20 -4.06 3.68 -6.10
N TYR A 21 -3.14 3.81 -7.05
CA TYR A 21 -3.08 5.02 -7.84
C TYR A 21 -4.26 5.17 -8.80
N HIS A 22 -4.96 4.08 -9.07
CA HIS A 22 -6.15 4.18 -9.90
C HIS A 22 -7.37 4.66 -9.12
N VAL A 23 -7.27 4.76 -7.81
CA VAL A 23 -8.39 5.23 -6.99
C VAL A 23 -8.45 6.74 -7.12
N GLU A 24 -9.64 7.25 -7.44
CA GLU A 24 -9.83 8.66 -7.59
C GLU A 24 -9.56 9.36 -6.26
N GLY A 25 -8.80 10.42 -6.27
CA GLY A 25 -8.49 11.15 -5.06
C GLY A 25 -7.12 10.86 -4.49
N VAL A 26 -6.41 9.85 -5.00
CA VAL A 26 -5.08 9.53 -4.50
C VAL A 26 -4.04 10.27 -5.31
N VAL A 27 -3.21 11.08 -4.65
CA VAL A 27 -2.15 11.80 -5.33
C VAL A 27 -0.77 11.25 -5.01
N ALA A 28 -0.64 10.49 -3.95
CA ALA A 28 0.62 9.83 -3.61
C ALA A 28 0.31 8.59 -2.80
N ALA A 29 1.16 7.59 -2.91
CA ALA A 29 0.96 6.35 -2.18
C ALA A 29 2.29 5.69 -1.88
N ARG A 30 2.34 4.99 -0.76
CA ARG A 30 3.48 4.18 -0.39
C ARG A 30 2.97 2.88 0.19
N VAL A 31 3.69 1.81 -0.05
CA VAL A 31 3.32 0.50 0.44
C VAL A 31 4.52 -0.12 1.12
N TRP A 32 4.31 -0.65 2.31
CA TRP A 32 5.34 -1.36 3.05
C TRP A 32 4.87 -2.78 3.30
N GLN A 33 5.81 -3.71 3.29
CA GLN A 33 5.49 -5.10 3.58
C GLN A 33 6.57 -5.65 4.49
N TRP A 34 6.19 -6.28 5.57
CA TRP A 34 7.16 -6.88 6.49
C TRP A 34 6.52 -8.03 7.23
N THR A 35 7.39 -8.86 7.85
CA THR A 35 6.95 -9.98 8.65
C THR A 35 7.32 -9.64 10.08
N GLU A 36 6.30 -9.64 10.94
CA GLU A 36 6.54 -9.22 12.28
C GLU A 36 7.29 -10.26 13.09
N ASN A 37 6.95 -11.52 12.98
CA ASN A 37 7.63 -12.58 13.69
C ASN A 37 7.98 -13.67 12.74
N LYS A 38 9.00 -14.48 13.07
CA LYS A 38 9.33 -15.55 12.24
C LYS A 38 8.20 -16.47 12.09
N GLY A 39 7.79 -16.77 10.91
CA GLY A 39 6.68 -17.65 10.66
C GLY A 39 5.32 -17.05 10.91
N ALA A 40 5.25 -15.79 11.25
CA ALA A 40 3.98 -15.17 11.50
C ALA A 40 3.39 -14.60 10.24
N ASP A 41 2.20 -14.05 10.36
CA ASP A 41 1.51 -13.47 9.23
C ASP A 41 2.27 -12.27 8.73
N GLU A 42 2.17 -12.01 7.47
CA GLU A 42 2.78 -10.84 6.88
C GLU A 42 1.90 -9.65 7.08
N ARG A 43 2.53 -8.50 7.20
CA ARG A 43 1.80 -7.26 7.38
C ARG A 43 2.09 -6.34 6.21
N VAL A 44 1.06 -5.67 5.76
CA VAL A 44 1.17 -4.73 4.64
C VAL A 44 0.56 -3.43 5.10
N ALA A 45 1.26 -2.33 4.88
CA ALA A 45 0.73 -1.03 5.22
C ALA A 45 0.68 -0.17 3.98
N VAL A 46 -0.44 0.51 3.79
CA VAL A 46 -0.62 1.38 2.64
C VAL A 46 -0.86 2.78 3.17
N GLY A 47 -0.01 3.72 2.77
CA GLY A 47 -0.21 5.11 3.13
C GLY A 47 -0.51 5.90 1.88
N ILE A 48 -1.46 6.81 1.96
CA ILE A 48 -1.83 7.61 0.82
C ILE A 48 -1.93 9.08 1.19
N ARG A 49 -1.79 9.92 0.19
CA ARG A 49 -2.11 11.32 0.34
C ARG A 49 -3.27 11.60 -0.59
N ALA A 50 -4.32 12.19 -0.08
CA ALA A 50 -5.52 12.45 -0.87
C ALA A 50 -5.55 13.90 -1.33
N THR A 51 -6.30 14.17 -2.39
CA THR A 51 -6.43 15.53 -2.87
C THR A 51 -7.20 16.36 -1.86
N ALA A 52 -6.99 17.66 -1.91
CA ALA A 52 -7.63 18.55 -0.95
C ALA A 52 -9.14 18.62 -1.14
N THR A 53 -9.63 18.20 -2.29
CA THR A 53 -11.06 18.28 -2.57
C THR A 53 -11.81 17.01 -2.20
N THR A 54 -11.12 16.02 -1.64
CA THR A 54 -11.78 14.77 -1.28
C THR A 54 -11.78 14.61 0.23
N VAL A 55 -12.64 13.72 0.70
CA VAL A 55 -12.69 13.37 2.12
C VAL A 55 -11.72 12.21 2.30
N PRO A 56 -10.65 12.37 3.10
CA PRO A 56 -9.63 11.33 3.19
C PRO A 56 -10.16 9.97 3.60
N SER A 57 -11.12 9.92 4.51
CA SER A 57 -11.65 8.62 4.94
C SER A 57 -12.37 7.91 3.80
N ASP A 58 -13.01 8.66 2.90
CA ASP A 58 -13.67 8.05 1.77
C ASP A 58 -12.64 7.49 0.80
N VAL A 59 -11.56 8.21 0.59
CA VAL A 59 -10.50 7.76 -0.30
C VAL A 59 -9.87 6.50 0.26
N LEU A 60 -9.61 6.47 1.58
CA LEU A 60 -9.03 5.27 2.19
C LEU A 60 -9.95 4.07 2.01
N ARG A 61 -11.25 4.28 2.14
CA ARG A 61 -12.18 3.18 1.97
C ARG A 61 -12.15 2.64 0.56
N ARG A 62 -12.05 3.53 -0.43
CA ARG A 62 -11.97 3.10 -1.81
C ARG A 62 -10.68 2.35 -2.08
N VAL A 63 -9.59 2.75 -1.41
CA VAL A 63 -8.33 2.05 -1.54
C VAL A 63 -8.45 0.65 -0.96
N GLU A 64 -9.11 0.51 0.20
CA GLU A 64 -9.29 -0.81 0.78
C GLU A 64 -10.05 -1.71 -0.17
N ILE A 65 -11.09 -1.19 -0.78
CA ILE A 65 -11.88 -1.99 -1.71
C ILE A 65 -11.05 -2.35 -2.94
N ALA A 66 -10.24 -1.41 -3.41
CA ALA A 66 -9.46 -1.64 -4.62
C ALA A 66 -8.45 -2.77 -4.45
N VAL A 67 -7.86 -2.90 -3.26
CA VAL A 67 -6.85 -3.92 -3.05
C VAL A 67 -7.41 -5.23 -2.51
N GLU A 68 -8.71 -5.28 -2.30
CA GLU A 68 -9.32 -6.49 -1.76
C GLU A 68 -9.03 -7.70 -2.62
N ALA A 69 -8.98 -7.52 -3.92
CA ALA A 69 -8.79 -8.64 -4.84
C ALA A 69 -7.40 -9.27 -4.73
N ILE A 70 -6.42 -8.55 -4.21
CA ILE A 70 -5.08 -9.09 -4.10
C ILE A 70 -4.67 -9.41 -2.68
N ARG A 71 -5.57 -9.23 -1.72
CA ARG A 71 -5.26 -9.58 -0.35
C ARG A 71 -5.24 -11.10 -0.22
N GLN A 72 -4.35 -11.60 0.58
CA GLN A 72 -4.23 -13.03 0.78
C GLN A 72 -4.53 -13.39 2.20
N PRO A 73 -5.00 -14.61 2.44
CA PRO A 73 -5.27 -15.03 3.81
C PRO A 73 -4.01 -14.96 4.64
N GLY A 74 -4.16 -14.60 5.88
CA GLY A 74 -3.02 -14.51 6.77
C GLY A 74 -2.29 -13.21 6.73
N GLU A 75 -2.73 -12.25 5.91
CA GLU A 75 -2.10 -10.96 5.86
C GLU A 75 -2.90 -9.95 6.63
N ALA A 76 -2.20 -9.08 7.35
CA ALA A 76 -2.85 -7.99 8.04
C ALA A 76 -2.52 -6.71 7.27
N TRP A 77 -3.54 -6.00 6.87
CA TRP A 77 -3.38 -4.78 6.07
C TRP A 77 -3.82 -3.57 6.87
N ASP A 78 -2.99 -2.54 6.86
CA ASP A 78 -3.30 -1.30 7.53
C ASP A 78 -3.32 -0.19 6.50
N PHE A 79 -4.23 0.74 6.65
CA PHE A 79 -4.36 1.85 5.72
C PHE A 79 -4.32 3.16 6.50
N GLY A 80 -3.62 4.12 6.00
CA GLY A 80 -3.52 5.40 6.67
C GLY A 80 -3.12 6.52 5.74
N LEU A 81 -3.08 7.72 6.29
CA LEU A 81 -2.69 8.89 5.52
C LEU A 81 -1.22 9.17 5.73
N LEU A 82 -0.56 9.56 4.64
CA LEU A 82 0.84 9.94 4.74
C LEU A 82 0.92 11.34 5.30
N GLU A 83 1.90 11.56 6.16
CA GLU A 83 2.12 12.88 6.71
C GLU A 83 3.24 13.51 5.99
N GLU A 84 3.20 14.81 5.89
CA GLU A 84 4.23 15.52 5.18
C GLU A 84 5.46 15.74 5.96
#